data_cb87ec3b2d016b49b2c84dc124e41f24
#
_entry.id   cb87ec3b2d016b49b2c84dc124e41f24
#
_cell.length_a   1.000
_cell.length_b   1.000
_cell.length_c   1.000
_cell.angle_alpha   90.00
_cell.angle_beta   90.00
_cell.angle_gamma   90.00
#
_symmetry.space_group_name_H-M   'P 1'
#
loop_
_entity.id
_entity.type
_entity.pdbx_description
1 polymer ?
#
loop_
_entity_poly.entity_id
_entity_poly.type
_entity_poly.pdbx_seq_one_letter_code
_entity_poly.pdbx_strand_id
1 'polypeptide(L)'
;DFIKPTAWSTIDIIPSCANAAFVEFASAQYRHLNPEWSFFAAVSRYLDGLGDDDYDLILFDCPPAIGYQSMNAVFAADMLYIPSGPGYWEYDSTTSFIGQLAEALQDLSGFDATFPAGKVSLPKAFADVRFLMTRYEPGNDLHRAMFEAFRKVFGAHVAEHPIEMTRAVEQSGRFLSSV
;
A
#
# COMPACT_ATOMS: atom_id res chain seq x y z
N ASP A 1 -10.58 6.53 19.91
CA ASP A 1 -9.79 5.35 19.54
C ASP A 1 -10.30 4.85 18.20
N PHE A 2 -9.42 4.82 17.19
CA PHE A 2 -9.75 4.39 15.82
C PHE A 2 -9.64 2.88 15.66
N ILE A 3 -8.87 2.22 16.52
CA ILE A 3 -8.64 0.78 16.50
C ILE A 3 -9.85 0.04 17.03
N LYS A 4 -10.32 -0.96 16.32
CA LYS A 4 -11.47 -1.79 16.66
C LYS A 4 -11.07 -3.25 16.66
N PRO A 5 -11.48 -4.04 17.67
CA PRO A 5 -11.25 -5.48 17.66
C PRO A 5 -12.08 -6.14 16.55
N THR A 6 -11.55 -7.24 16.02
CA THR A 6 -12.27 -8.09 15.06
C THR A 6 -12.76 -9.38 15.73
N ALA A 7 -13.37 -10.28 14.95
CA ALA A 7 -13.74 -11.62 15.41
C ALA A 7 -12.51 -12.50 15.72
N TRP A 8 -11.34 -12.13 15.25
CA TRP A 8 -10.07 -12.81 15.54
C TRP A 8 -9.34 -12.09 16.67
N SER A 9 -9.00 -12.82 17.72
CA SER A 9 -8.39 -12.23 18.94
C SER A 9 -6.99 -11.62 18.74
N THR A 10 -6.38 -11.87 17.59
CA THR A 10 -5.02 -11.39 17.24
C THR A 10 -5.05 -10.34 16.13
N ILE A 11 -6.23 -9.90 15.69
CA ILE A 11 -6.36 -8.94 14.59
C ILE A 11 -7.29 -7.82 15.01
N ASP A 12 -6.76 -6.62 15.01
CA ASP A 12 -7.53 -5.39 15.11
C ASP A 12 -7.59 -4.67 13.76
N ILE A 13 -8.53 -3.76 13.60
CA ILE A 13 -8.73 -3.03 12.37
C ILE A 13 -8.96 -1.53 12.62
N ILE A 14 -8.41 -0.69 11.76
CA ILE A 14 -8.87 0.68 11.58
C ILE A 14 -9.74 0.68 10.33
N PRO A 15 -11.07 0.69 10.48
CA PRO A 15 -11.96 0.59 9.33
C PRO A 15 -11.96 1.89 8.53
N SER A 16 -11.93 1.77 7.21
CA SER A 16 -12.23 2.88 6.31
C SER A 16 -13.74 3.11 6.21
N CYS A 17 -14.14 4.27 5.73
CA CYS A 17 -15.54 4.60 5.49
C CYS A 17 -15.71 5.34 4.16
N ALA A 18 -16.95 5.44 3.67
CA ALA A 18 -17.26 6.11 2.41
C ALA A 18 -16.78 7.58 2.37
N ASN A 19 -16.71 8.22 3.53
CA ASN A 19 -16.23 9.60 3.65
C ASN A 19 -14.70 9.73 3.52
N ALA A 20 -13.95 8.61 3.54
CA ALA A 20 -12.50 8.65 3.36
C ALA A 20 -12.09 9.26 2.00
N ALA A 21 -12.95 9.14 0.97
CA ALA A 21 -12.72 9.80 -0.31
C ALA A 21 -12.65 11.34 -0.21
N PHE A 22 -13.31 11.94 0.79
CA PHE A 22 -13.24 13.39 1.02
C PHE A 22 -11.93 13.85 1.65
N VAL A 23 -11.13 12.93 2.19
CA VAL A 23 -9.83 13.26 2.81
C VAL A 23 -8.89 13.90 1.80
N GLU A 24 -8.92 13.47 0.54
CA GLU A 24 -8.11 14.07 -0.54
C GLU A 24 -8.42 15.58 -0.69
N PHE A 25 -9.69 15.94 -0.75
CA PHE A 25 -10.11 17.35 -0.85
C PHE A 25 -9.82 18.14 0.43
N ALA A 26 -10.14 17.56 1.58
CA ALA A 26 -9.89 18.18 2.88
C ALA A 26 -8.39 18.42 3.11
N SER A 27 -7.54 17.46 2.75
CA SER A 27 -6.09 17.54 2.90
C SER A 27 -5.48 18.69 2.11
N ALA A 28 -5.93 18.90 0.87
CA ALA A 28 -5.46 20.02 0.06
C ALA A 28 -5.82 21.38 0.70
N GLN A 29 -7.03 21.50 1.22
CA GLN A 29 -7.49 22.71 1.89
C GLN A 29 -6.80 22.95 3.24
N TYR A 30 -6.63 21.88 4.05
CA TYR A 30 -5.93 21.97 5.33
C TYR A 30 -4.46 22.35 5.15
N ARG A 31 -3.78 21.84 4.13
CA ARG A 31 -2.40 22.19 3.81
C ARG A 31 -2.23 23.68 3.55
N HIS A 32 -3.20 24.29 2.86
CA HIS A 32 -3.18 25.73 2.61
C HIS A 32 -3.29 26.54 3.91
N LEU A 33 -4.07 26.07 4.87
CA LEU A 33 -4.30 26.73 6.17
C LEU A 33 -3.19 26.45 7.19
N ASN A 34 -2.49 25.31 7.06
CA ASN A 34 -1.46 24.84 8.00
C ASN A 34 -0.23 24.35 7.22
N PRO A 35 0.55 25.26 6.65
CA PRO A 35 1.69 24.91 5.80
C PRO A 35 2.81 24.16 6.55
N GLU A 36 2.85 24.26 7.89
CA GLU A 36 3.79 23.57 8.77
C GLU A 36 3.43 22.09 8.98
N TRP A 37 2.22 21.65 8.57
CA TRP A 37 1.79 20.28 8.75
C TRP A 37 2.20 19.39 7.57
N SER A 38 2.95 18.34 7.87
CA SER A 38 3.21 17.28 6.90
C SER A 38 2.04 16.29 6.88
N PHE A 39 1.18 16.44 5.87
CA PHE A 39 0.04 15.53 5.67
C PHE A 39 0.48 14.11 5.33
N PHE A 40 1.65 13.94 4.74
CA PHE A 40 2.21 12.63 4.38
C PHE A 40 2.79 11.87 5.58
N ALA A 41 3.02 12.52 6.70
CA ALA A 41 3.51 11.91 7.92
C ALA A 41 2.43 11.68 8.99
N ALA A 42 1.15 11.89 8.68
CA ALA A 42 0.08 11.77 9.66
C ALA A 42 -0.06 10.34 10.19
N VAL A 43 -0.03 9.33 9.32
CA VAL A 43 -0.09 7.92 9.71
C VAL A 43 1.17 7.52 10.48
N SER A 44 2.35 7.87 9.99
CA SER A 44 3.60 7.57 10.71
C SER A 44 3.59 8.12 12.14
N ARG A 45 3.16 9.37 12.32
CA ARG A 45 3.05 9.97 13.67
C ARG A 45 2.02 9.27 14.56
N TYR A 46 0.91 8.81 13.97
CA TYR A 46 -0.07 8.03 14.72
C TYR A 46 0.55 6.71 15.22
N LEU A 47 1.28 6.02 14.35
CA LEU A 47 1.96 4.78 14.69
C LEU A 47 3.07 4.98 15.73
N ASP A 48 3.80 6.11 15.69
CA ASP A 48 4.79 6.47 16.70
C ASP A 48 4.19 6.60 18.12
N GLY A 49 2.88 6.78 18.23
CA GLY A 49 2.14 6.82 19.49
C GLY A 49 1.69 5.45 20.01
N LEU A 50 1.84 4.38 19.22
CA LEU A 50 1.59 3.00 19.66
C LEU A 50 2.82 2.49 20.42
N GLY A 51 2.61 1.53 21.33
CA GLY A 51 3.70 0.83 22.00
C GLY A 51 4.48 -0.06 21.05
N ASP A 52 5.77 -0.22 21.25
CA ASP A 52 6.64 -1.04 20.40
C ASP A 52 6.19 -2.53 20.34
N ASP A 53 5.49 -3.00 21.38
CA ASP A 53 4.99 -4.38 21.51
C ASP A 53 3.48 -4.54 21.24
N ASP A 54 2.79 -3.46 20.77
CA ASP A 54 1.35 -3.53 20.58
C ASP A 54 0.97 -4.39 19.36
N TYR A 55 1.78 -4.36 18.30
CA TYR A 55 1.52 -5.08 17.05
C TYR A 55 2.80 -5.60 16.42
N ASP A 56 2.81 -6.88 16.04
CA ASP A 56 3.91 -7.51 15.28
C ASP A 56 3.94 -7.05 13.81
N LEU A 57 2.77 -6.77 13.25
CA LEU A 57 2.60 -6.42 11.83
C LEU A 57 1.42 -5.47 11.63
N ILE A 58 1.64 -4.43 10.84
CA ILE A 58 0.61 -3.49 10.41
C ILE A 58 0.49 -3.55 8.89
N LEU A 59 -0.71 -3.84 8.39
CA LEU A 59 -1.00 -3.90 6.95
C LEU A 59 -1.85 -2.72 6.53
N PHE A 60 -1.44 -2.02 5.48
CA PHE A 60 -2.19 -0.95 4.84
C PHE A 60 -2.81 -1.47 3.55
N ASP A 61 -4.14 -1.54 3.49
CA ASP A 61 -4.87 -1.79 2.25
C ASP A 61 -5.15 -0.44 1.58
N CYS A 62 -4.40 -0.16 0.51
CA CYS A 62 -4.41 1.12 -0.17
C CYS A 62 -5.24 1.09 -1.45
N PRO A 63 -5.93 2.20 -1.79
CA PRO A 63 -6.56 2.33 -3.10
C PRO A 63 -5.48 2.35 -4.21
N PRO A 64 -5.83 1.91 -5.44
CA PRO A 64 -4.89 1.85 -6.57
C PRO A 64 -4.69 3.26 -7.18
N ALA A 65 -4.30 4.22 -6.37
CA ALA A 65 -4.09 5.61 -6.76
C ALA A 65 -2.99 6.25 -5.93
N ILE A 66 -2.25 7.17 -6.52
CA ILE A 66 -1.26 8.00 -5.83
C ILE A 66 -1.94 9.28 -5.38
N GLY A 67 -2.31 9.31 -4.10
CA GLY A 67 -2.97 10.44 -3.44
C GLY A 67 -2.48 10.60 -2.01
N TYR A 68 -3.05 11.53 -1.27
CA TYR A 68 -2.64 11.80 0.12
C TYR A 68 -2.75 10.57 1.02
N GLN A 69 -3.81 9.76 0.85
CA GLN A 69 -4.03 8.56 1.66
C GLN A 69 -2.96 7.50 1.37
N SER A 70 -2.77 7.15 0.09
CA SER A 70 -1.77 6.14 -0.31
C SER A 70 -0.36 6.59 0.06
N MET A 71 -0.03 7.87 -0.12
CA MET A 71 1.28 8.38 0.23
C MET A 71 1.53 8.38 1.74
N ASN A 72 0.51 8.61 2.59
CA ASN A 72 0.64 8.43 4.03
C ASN A 72 1.02 6.99 4.40
N ALA A 73 0.37 6.00 3.79
CA ALA A 73 0.71 4.59 4.00
C ALA A 73 2.13 4.28 3.49
N VAL A 74 2.48 4.75 2.30
CA VAL A 74 3.82 4.60 1.70
C VAL A 74 4.91 5.16 2.61
N PHE A 75 4.70 6.33 3.20
CA PHE A 75 5.68 6.93 4.11
C PHE A 75 5.77 6.21 5.45
N ALA A 76 4.67 5.65 5.94
CA ALA A 76 4.65 4.90 7.19
C ALA A 76 5.20 3.46 7.04
N ALA A 77 5.13 2.87 5.83
CA ALA A 77 5.49 1.48 5.61
C ALA A 77 7.00 1.25 5.54
N ASP A 78 7.46 0.12 6.06
CA ASP A 78 8.83 -0.38 5.89
C ASP A 78 8.97 -1.24 4.64
N MET A 79 7.91 -1.88 4.22
CA MET A 79 7.87 -2.80 3.08
C MET A 79 6.72 -2.44 2.14
N LEU A 80 6.93 -2.66 0.85
CA LEU A 80 5.93 -2.40 -0.17
C LEU A 80 5.62 -3.69 -0.95
N TYR A 81 4.36 -4.13 -0.90
CA TYR A 81 3.86 -5.22 -1.72
C TYR A 81 2.97 -4.67 -2.82
N ILE A 82 3.26 -5.04 -4.07
CA ILE A 82 2.58 -4.57 -5.27
C ILE A 82 1.88 -5.75 -5.93
N PRO A 83 0.59 -5.98 -5.60
CA PRO A 83 -0.18 -7.03 -6.24
C PRO A 83 -0.48 -6.65 -7.69
N SER A 84 -0.29 -7.60 -8.60
CA SER A 84 -0.60 -7.45 -10.01
C SER A 84 -1.25 -8.72 -10.56
N GLY A 85 -2.22 -8.56 -11.44
CA GLY A 85 -2.78 -9.70 -12.18
C GLY A 85 -1.85 -10.21 -13.27
N PRO A 86 -2.12 -11.39 -13.84
CA PRO A 86 -1.27 -12.04 -14.83
C PRO A 86 -1.58 -11.63 -16.27
N GLY A 87 -2.27 -10.50 -16.49
CA GLY A 87 -2.63 -9.99 -17.80
C GLY A 87 -1.68 -8.90 -18.29
N TYR A 88 -1.74 -8.64 -19.59
CA TYR A 88 -0.93 -7.60 -20.21
C TYR A 88 -1.26 -6.19 -19.70
N TRP A 89 -2.54 -5.90 -19.52
CA TRP A 89 -3.01 -4.60 -19.02
C TRP A 89 -2.59 -4.35 -17.56
N GLU A 90 -2.60 -5.41 -16.76
CA GLU A 90 -2.14 -5.33 -15.38
C GLU A 90 -0.64 -5.09 -15.31
N TYR A 91 0.13 -5.68 -16.23
CA TYR A 91 1.56 -5.41 -16.35
C TYR A 91 1.83 -3.93 -16.69
N ASP A 92 1.15 -3.41 -17.71
CA ASP A 92 1.28 -2.01 -18.15
C ASP A 92 0.88 -1.05 -17.03
N SER A 93 -0.24 -1.31 -16.35
CA SER A 93 -0.69 -0.53 -15.21
C SER A 93 0.30 -0.56 -14.05
N THR A 94 0.88 -1.73 -13.76
CA THR A 94 1.87 -1.89 -12.69
C THR A 94 3.15 -1.10 -13.00
N THR A 95 3.66 -1.19 -14.21
CA THR A 95 4.86 -0.44 -14.62
C THR A 95 4.61 1.07 -14.59
N SER A 96 3.46 1.52 -15.05
CA SER A 96 3.04 2.94 -14.99
C SER A 96 2.92 3.43 -13.54
N PHE A 97 2.32 2.63 -12.66
CA PHE A 97 2.21 2.95 -11.22
C PHE A 97 3.58 3.13 -10.57
N ILE A 98 4.54 2.22 -10.86
CA ILE A 98 5.89 2.33 -10.31
C ILE A 98 6.59 3.60 -10.78
N GLY A 99 6.46 3.95 -12.06
CA GLY A 99 6.98 5.21 -12.58
C GLY A 99 6.43 6.43 -11.84
N GLN A 100 5.11 6.50 -11.70
CA GLN A 100 4.43 7.60 -10.99
C GLN A 100 4.81 7.64 -9.51
N LEU A 101 4.92 6.48 -8.85
CA LEU A 101 5.35 6.42 -7.45
C LEU A 101 6.77 6.94 -7.28
N ALA A 102 7.69 6.55 -8.16
CA ALA A 102 9.07 7.01 -8.12
C ALA A 102 9.17 8.54 -8.33
N GLU A 103 8.43 9.09 -9.29
CA GLU A 103 8.33 10.53 -9.51
C GLU A 103 7.78 11.25 -8.27
N ALA A 104 6.67 10.76 -7.70
CA ALA A 104 6.07 11.35 -6.50
C ALA A 104 7.03 11.33 -5.30
N LEU A 105 7.77 10.25 -5.09
CA LEU A 105 8.77 10.16 -4.02
C LEU A 105 9.97 11.09 -4.27
N GLN A 106 10.38 11.27 -5.52
CA GLN A 106 11.44 12.20 -5.88
C GLN A 106 11.03 13.66 -5.67
N ASP A 107 9.83 14.03 -6.11
CA ASP A 107 9.28 15.37 -5.93
C ASP A 107 9.16 15.72 -4.46
N LEU A 108 8.67 14.78 -3.64
CA LEU A 108 8.55 14.98 -2.20
C LEU A 108 9.90 15.08 -1.50
N SER A 109 10.96 14.48 -2.02
CA SER A 109 12.33 14.65 -1.49
C SER A 109 12.82 16.09 -1.59
N GLY A 110 12.31 16.86 -2.56
CA GLY A 110 12.58 18.30 -2.70
C GLY A 110 11.88 19.18 -1.63
N PHE A 111 10.92 18.64 -0.88
CA PHE A 111 10.19 19.34 0.18
C PHE A 111 10.75 19.08 1.59
N ASP A 112 11.98 18.63 1.71
CA ASP A 112 12.64 18.19 2.95
C ASP A 112 12.55 19.24 4.09
N ALA A 113 12.52 20.53 3.75
CA ALA A 113 12.40 21.62 4.72
C ALA A 113 11.02 21.72 5.42
N THR A 114 9.99 21.01 4.92
CA THR A 114 8.62 21.07 5.45
C THR A 114 8.23 19.82 6.25
N PHE A 115 9.09 18.79 6.30
CA PHE A 115 8.88 17.65 7.16
C PHE A 115 9.46 17.97 8.54
N PRO A 116 8.61 18.24 9.56
CA PRO A 116 9.14 18.43 10.92
C PRO A 116 9.85 17.14 11.35
N ALA A 117 10.93 17.29 12.09
CA ALA A 117 11.78 16.23 12.60
C ALA A 117 10.93 15.08 13.18
N GLY A 118 10.74 14.04 12.41
CA GLY A 118 10.04 12.81 12.73
C GLY A 118 10.77 11.66 12.08
N LYS A 119 10.39 10.41 12.38
CA LYS A 119 11.03 9.19 11.89
C LYS A 119 10.96 8.98 10.35
N VAL A 120 10.30 9.89 9.62
CA VAL A 120 10.27 9.82 8.16
C VAL A 120 11.57 10.40 7.60
N SER A 121 12.42 9.55 7.09
CA SER A 121 13.63 9.95 6.36
C SER A 121 13.34 10.10 4.87
N LEU A 122 13.86 11.15 4.26
CA LEU A 122 13.89 11.34 2.82
C LEU A 122 15.34 11.26 2.31
N PRO A 123 15.60 10.64 1.18
CA PRO A 123 14.63 9.89 0.35
C PRO A 123 14.07 8.67 1.06
N LYS A 124 12.78 8.34 0.80
CA LYS A 124 12.14 7.16 1.37
C LYS A 124 12.83 5.89 0.87
N ALA A 125 13.30 5.07 1.80
CA ALA A 125 13.84 3.75 1.54
C ALA A 125 12.91 2.68 2.10
N PHE A 126 12.73 1.59 1.36
CA PHE A 126 12.00 0.42 1.82
C PHE A 126 12.99 -0.69 2.18
N ALA A 127 12.72 -1.42 3.25
CA ALA A 127 13.46 -2.61 3.61
C ALA A 127 13.28 -3.71 2.55
N ASP A 128 12.09 -3.79 1.96
CA ASP A 128 11.80 -4.68 0.84
C ASP A 128 10.69 -4.13 -0.06
N VAL A 129 10.77 -4.44 -1.36
CA VAL A 129 9.72 -4.17 -2.35
C VAL A 129 9.45 -5.48 -3.10
N ARG A 130 8.20 -5.95 -3.10
CA ARG A 130 7.82 -7.20 -3.74
C ARG A 130 6.66 -7.02 -4.70
N PHE A 131 6.84 -7.53 -5.92
CA PHE A 131 5.75 -7.74 -6.87
C PHE A 131 5.12 -9.10 -6.57
N LEU A 132 3.82 -9.11 -6.36
CA LEU A 132 3.06 -10.30 -6.03
C LEU A 132 2.04 -10.58 -7.15
N MET A 133 2.31 -11.58 -7.97
CA MET A 133 1.33 -11.98 -8.98
C MET A 133 0.14 -12.68 -8.33
N THR A 134 -1.05 -12.18 -8.57
CA THR A 134 -2.31 -12.68 -8.00
C THR A 134 -3.22 -13.20 -9.10
N ARG A 135 -4.25 -13.97 -8.75
CA ARG A 135 -5.22 -14.57 -9.71
C ARG A 135 -4.54 -15.44 -10.77
N TYR A 136 -3.44 -16.07 -10.39
CA TYR A 136 -2.65 -16.89 -11.28
C TYR A 136 -3.30 -18.26 -11.52
N GLU A 137 -3.33 -18.70 -12.76
CA GLU A 137 -3.79 -20.04 -13.18
C GLU A 137 -2.62 -20.81 -13.80
N PRO A 138 -2.09 -21.85 -13.14
CA PRO A 138 -0.90 -22.57 -13.59
C PRO A 138 -1.05 -23.22 -14.99
N GLY A 139 -2.28 -23.57 -15.36
CA GLY A 139 -2.62 -24.15 -16.66
C GLY A 139 -2.70 -23.13 -17.80
N ASN A 140 -2.63 -21.84 -17.52
CA ASN A 140 -2.77 -20.78 -18.52
C ASN A 140 -1.40 -20.35 -19.05
N ASP A 141 -1.16 -20.56 -20.34
CA ASP A 141 0.13 -20.23 -20.97
C ASP A 141 0.44 -18.73 -20.91
N LEU A 142 -0.59 -17.87 -21.03
CA LEU A 142 -0.40 -16.43 -20.92
C LEU A 142 0.05 -16.05 -19.51
N HIS A 143 -0.55 -16.62 -18.47
CA HIS A 143 -0.18 -16.33 -17.09
C HIS A 143 1.27 -16.75 -16.81
N ARG A 144 1.72 -17.91 -17.34
CA ARG A 144 3.11 -18.34 -17.23
C ARG A 144 4.05 -17.37 -17.93
N ALA A 145 3.74 -16.99 -19.18
CA ALA A 145 4.54 -16.06 -19.94
C ALA A 145 4.65 -14.69 -19.25
N MET A 146 3.56 -14.19 -18.68
CA MET A 146 3.55 -12.92 -17.94
C MET A 146 4.36 -13.02 -16.64
N PHE A 147 4.27 -14.11 -15.91
CA PHE A 147 5.06 -14.32 -14.71
C PHE A 147 6.57 -14.33 -15.00
N GLU A 148 6.99 -14.99 -16.07
CA GLU A 148 8.37 -14.96 -16.53
C GLU A 148 8.79 -13.56 -17.01
N ALA A 149 7.92 -12.82 -17.66
CA ALA A 149 8.17 -11.44 -18.05
C ALA A 149 8.42 -10.54 -16.83
N PHE A 150 7.59 -10.65 -15.78
CA PHE A 150 7.80 -9.96 -14.51
C PHE A 150 9.15 -10.32 -13.89
N ARG A 151 9.51 -11.60 -13.82
CA ARG A 151 10.79 -12.06 -13.30
C ARG A 151 11.97 -11.51 -14.10
N LYS A 152 11.84 -11.44 -15.41
CA LYS A 152 12.87 -10.90 -16.27
C LYS A 152 13.11 -9.40 -16.04
N VAL A 153 12.06 -8.65 -15.78
CA VAL A 153 12.13 -7.19 -15.60
C VAL A 153 12.49 -6.81 -14.17
N PHE A 154 11.82 -7.40 -13.19
CA PHE A 154 11.93 -7.02 -11.78
C PHE A 154 12.84 -7.95 -10.94
N GLY A 155 13.32 -9.04 -11.52
CA GLY A 155 14.30 -9.93 -10.91
C GLY A 155 13.87 -10.48 -9.55
N ALA A 156 14.75 -10.32 -8.57
CA ALA A 156 14.53 -10.79 -7.20
C ALA A 156 13.40 -10.08 -6.46
N HIS A 157 12.88 -8.98 -7.01
CA HIS A 157 11.73 -8.29 -6.43
C HIS A 157 10.39 -8.97 -6.74
N VAL A 158 10.36 -9.98 -7.59
CA VAL A 158 9.14 -10.79 -7.82
C VAL A 158 9.07 -11.90 -6.78
N ALA A 159 7.92 -12.03 -6.11
CA ALA A 159 7.69 -13.13 -5.18
C ALA A 159 7.88 -14.49 -5.89
N GLU A 160 8.49 -15.44 -5.20
CA GLU A 160 8.85 -16.74 -5.76
C GLU A 160 7.62 -17.51 -6.26
N HIS A 161 6.53 -17.42 -5.49
CA HIS A 161 5.27 -18.11 -5.78
C HIS A 161 4.15 -17.10 -6.01
N PRO A 162 3.41 -17.21 -7.13
CA PRO A 162 2.22 -16.41 -7.35
C PRO A 162 1.07 -16.89 -6.43
N ILE A 163 0.12 -16.02 -6.17
CA ILE A 163 -1.14 -16.39 -5.52
C ILE A 163 -2.09 -16.92 -6.59
N GLU A 164 -2.41 -18.20 -6.50
CA GLU A 164 -3.32 -18.85 -7.44
C GLU A 164 -4.77 -18.39 -7.24
N MET A 165 -5.51 -18.37 -8.33
CA MET A 165 -6.94 -18.15 -8.30
C MET A 165 -7.64 -19.37 -7.69
N THR A 166 -8.32 -19.18 -6.56
CA THR A 166 -9.02 -20.26 -5.88
C THR A 166 -10.48 -19.91 -5.59
N ARG A 167 -11.37 -20.88 -5.66
CA ARG A 167 -12.77 -20.69 -5.23
C ARG A 167 -12.91 -20.40 -3.74
N ALA A 168 -11.93 -20.78 -2.94
CA ALA A 168 -11.92 -20.50 -1.51
C ALA A 168 -11.90 -19.00 -1.21
N VAL A 169 -11.15 -18.20 -1.99
CA VAL A 169 -11.14 -16.74 -1.87
C VAL A 169 -12.50 -16.13 -2.23
N GLU A 170 -13.15 -16.61 -3.28
CA GLU A 170 -14.49 -16.16 -3.65
C GLU A 170 -15.55 -16.53 -2.60
N GLN A 171 -15.39 -17.69 -1.96
CA GLN A 171 -16.32 -18.16 -0.93
C GLN A 171 -16.11 -17.44 0.39
N SER A 172 -14.89 -17.05 0.74
CA SER A 172 -14.61 -16.34 1.99
C SER A 172 -15.38 -15.02 2.09
N GLY A 173 -15.57 -14.31 0.97
CA GLY A 173 -16.37 -13.09 0.92
C GLY A 173 -17.85 -13.29 1.30
N ARG A 174 -18.38 -14.49 1.20
CA ARG A 174 -19.77 -14.80 1.60
C ARG A 174 -19.94 -14.87 3.12
N PHE A 175 -18.87 -15.19 3.85
CA PHE A 175 -18.91 -15.25 5.32
C PHE A 175 -18.70 -13.88 5.97
N LEU A 176 -18.14 -12.90 5.23
CA LEU A 176 -17.95 -11.53 5.73
C LEU A 176 -19.21 -10.66 5.60
N SER A 177 -20.24 -11.12 4.87
CA SER A 177 -21.48 -10.38 4.67
C SER A 177 -22.51 -10.53 5.80
N SER A 178 -22.17 -11.21 6.89
CA SER A 178 -23.04 -11.48 8.06
C SER A 178 -22.56 -10.84 9.36
N VAL A 179 -21.78 -9.77 9.26
CA VAL A 179 -21.39 -8.95 10.43
C VAL A 179 -22.07 -7.60 10.36
#